data_e6c6347cf99df181a64c26e2b195fa1f
#
_entry.id   e6c6347cf99df181a64c26e2b195fa1f
#
_cell.length_a   1.000
_cell.length_b   1.000
_cell.length_c   1.000
_cell.angle_alpha   90.00
_cell.angle_beta   90.00
_cell.angle_gamma   90.00
#
_symmetry.space_group_name_H-M   'P 1'
#
loop_
_entity.id
_entity.type
_entity.pdbx_description
1 polymer ?
#
loop_
_entity_poly.entity_id
_entity_poly.type
_entity_poly.pdbx_seq_one_letter_code
_entity_poly.pdbx_strand_id
1 'polypeptide(L)'
;AVVLDARTIRFALKRADAELPLIVGSLPVFSHKWGLVNGKAKPFDQIVTEHPIASGPYRIGRVDFGRDITYQRDPNYWGRDLNVRVGQFNFDRVTYRMYTDNVAAFEGFKAGEFDFIESYISKDWVRQYKGKKFDSGELIKQHLPHRNAANFQGFIFNTRLDKFKDPRVRRAIGLTLDYEWMNRQLFYGIYTRLSSYFT
;
A
#
# COMPACT_ATOMS: atom_id res chain seq x y z
N ALA A 1 -8.88 21.71 -17.77
CA ALA A 1 -7.52 21.48 -18.28
C ALA A 1 -7.48 21.86 -19.76
N VAL A 2 -6.36 22.44 -20.22
CA VAL A 2 -6.14 22.81 -21.63
C VAL A 2 -4.73 22.40 -21.99
N VAL A 3 -4.59 21.65 -23.09
CA VAL A 3 -3.28 21.32 -23.67
C VAL A 3 -2.81 22.53 -24.46
N LEU A 4 -1.66 23.08 -24.12
CA LEU A 4 -1.07 24.24 -24.80
C LEU A 4 -0.12 23.82 -25.92
N ASP A 5 0.66 22.76 -25.67
CA ASP A 5 1.60 22.17 -26.63
C ASP A 5 1.87 20.70 -26.26
N ALA A 6 2.80 20.05 -26.96
CA ALA A 6 3.14 18.61 -26.75
C ALA A 6 3.69 18.27 -25.37
N ARG A 7 4.08 19.25 -24.56
CA ARG A 7 4.72 19.05 -23.25
C ARG A 7 4.07 19.88 -22.14
N THR A 8 3.06 20.68 -22.47
CA THR A 8 2.48 21.66 -21.56
C THR A 8 0.98 21.48 -21.45
N ILE A 9 0.50 21.25 -20.24
CA ILE A 9 -0.92 21.28 -19.91
C ILE A 9 -1.19 22.34 -18.84
N ARG A 10 -2.24 23.14 -19.01
CA ARG A 10 -2.67 24.17 -18.07
C ARG A 10 -3.94 23.75 -17.38
N PHE A 11 -3.91 23.81 -16.05
CA PHE A 11 -5.09 23.65 -15.21
C PHE A 11 -5.53 25.00 -14.67
N ALA A 12 -6.75 25.44 -15.03
CA ALA A 12 -7.37 26.61 -14.45
C ALA A 12 -8.27 26.14 -13.30
N LEU A 13 -8.00 26.61 -12.09
CA LEU A 13 -8.72 26.24 -10.88
C LEU A 13 -9.82 27.27 -10.61
N LYS A 14 -10.98 26.83 -10.11
CA LYS A 14 -12.11 27.70 -9.81
C LYS A 14 -11.89 28.54 -8.55
N ARG A 15 -10.99 28.15 -7.67
CA ARG A 15 -10.62 28.82 -6.44
C ARG A 15 -9.14 28.64 -6.15
N ALA A 16 -8.56 29.56 -5.40
CA ALA A 16 -7.21 29.39 -4.86
C ALA A 16 -7.25 28.31 -3.77
N ASP A 17 -6.33 27.35 -3.88
CA ASP A 17 -6.21 26.25 -2.93
C ASP A 17 -4.77 25.71 -3.04
N ALA A 18 -4.04 25.73 -1.93
CA ALA A 18 -2.64 25.35 -1.90
C ALA A 18 -2.40 23.85 -2.15
N GLU A 19 -3.40 23.00 -1.92
CA GLU A 19 -3.31 21.55 -2.08
C GLU A 19 -3.64 21.09 -3.49
N LEU A 20 -4.43 21.84 -4.25
CA LEU A 20 -4.85 21.45 -5.61
C LEU A 20 -3.69 21.18 -6.57
N PRO A 21 -2.56 21.91 -6.56
CA PRO A 21 -1.41 21.57 -7.40
C PRO A 21 -0.84 20.19 -7.07
N LEU A 22 -0.79 19.80 -5.79
CA LEU A 22 -0.33 18.48 -5.35
C LEU A 22 -1.30 17.39 -5.78
N ILE A 23 -2.59 17.62 -5.64
CA ILE A 23 -3.65 16.69 -6.07
C ILE A 23 -3.56 16.46 -7.57
N VAL A 24 -3.43 17.51 -8.37
CA VAL A 24 -3.27 17.40 -9.83
C VAL A 24 -1.97 16.70 -10.20
N GLY A 25 -0.87 17.01 -9.49
CA GLY A 25 0.44 16.39 -9.71
C GLY A 25 0.50 14.91 -9.32
N SER A 26 -0.42 14.44 -8.47
CA SER A 26 -0.51 13.04 -8.06
C SER A 26 -1.41 12.18 -8.95
N LEU A 27 -2.09 12.77 -9.94
CA LEU A 27 -2.92 12.00 -10.87
C LEU A 27 -2.06 11.03 -11.68
N PRO A 28 -2.48 9.76 -11.82
CA PRO A 28 -1.76 8.80 -12.65
C PRO A 28 -1.80 9.25 -14.12
N VAL A 29 -0.65 9.19 -14.78
CA VAL A 29 -0.50 9.51 -16.19
C VAL A 29 -0.45 8.22 -16.99
N PHE A 30 -1.36 8.09 -17.96
CA PHE A 30 -1.46 6.93 -18.83
C PHE A 30 -0.91 7.23 -20.22
N SER A 31 -0.26 6.25 -20.82
CA SER A 31 0.18 6.36 -22.20
C SER A 31 -1.01 6.41 -23.17
N HIS A 32 -1.02 7.34 -24.09
CA HIS A 32 -2.04 7.39 -25.15
C HIS A 32 -2.02 6.17 -26.07
N LYS A 33 -0.96 5.36 -26.02
CA LYS A 33 -0.86 4.08 -26.75
C LYS A 33 -1.56 2.94 -26.04
N TRP A 34 -1.91 3.09 -24.77
CA TRP A 34 -2.63 2.07 -24.05
C TRP A 34 -4.08 2.04 -24.50
N GLY A 35 -4.56 0.84 -24.80
CA GLY A 35 -5.92 0.64 -25.33
C GLY A 35 -6.09 0.98 -26.82
N LEU A 36 -5.00 1.13 -27.58
CA LEU A 36 -5.10 1.24 -29.04
C LEU A 36 -5.43 -0.12 -29.68
N VAL A 37 -6.49 -0.14 -30.48
CA VAL A 37 -6.86 -1.28 -31.33
C VAL A 37 -6.91 -0.81 -32.76
N ASN A 38 -6.09 -1.39 -33.63
CA ASN A 38 -5.96 -1.00 -35.05
C ASN A 38 -5.76 0.51 -35.25
N GLY A 39 -4.94 1.14 -34.39
CA GLY A 39 -4.63 2.56 -34.43
C GLY A 39 -5.73 3.49 -33.91
N LYS A 40 -6.86 2.94 -33.42
CA LYS A 40 -7.94 3.71 -32.81
C LYS A 40 -7.95 3.48 -31.30
N ALA A 41 -8.05 4.58 -30.53
CA ALA A 41 -8.16 4.50 -29.07
C ALA A 41 -9.52 3.96 -28.67
N LYS A 42 -9.52 2.96 -27.78
CA LYS A 42 -10.73 2.60 -27.02
C LYS A 42 -11.10 3.71 -26.05
N PRO A 43 -12.39 3.90 -25.74
CA PRO A 43 -12.79 4.67 -24.56
C PRO A 43 -12.11 4.12 -23.30
N PHE A 44 -11.70 5.02 -22.38
CA PHE A 44 -10.90 4.64 -21.22
C PHE A 44 -11.59 3.59 -20.33
N ASP A 45 -12.89 3.69 -20.18
CA ASP A 45 -13.76 2.78 -19.42
C ASP A 45 -13.91 1.38 -20.05
N GLN A 46 -13.48 1.23 -21.30
CA GLN A 46 -13.50 -0.05 -22.03
C GLN A 46 -12.12 -0.74 -22.08
N ILE A 47 -11.07 -0.12 -21.50
CA ILE A 47 -9.76 -0.72 -21.38
C ILE A 47 -9.74 -1.54 -20.09
N VAL A 48 -10.05 -2.83 -20.16
CA VAL A 48 -10.27 -3.69 -18.99
C VAL A 48 -9.18 -4.75 -18.83
N THR A 49 -8.77 -5.38 -19.90
CA THR A 49 -7.85 -6.54 -19.87
C THR A 49 -6.46 -6.23 -20.45
N GLU A 50 -6.32 -5.11 -21.12
CA GLU A 50 -5.05 -4.70 -21.70
C GLU A 50 -4.08 -4.25 -20.62
N HIS A 51 -2.88 -4.82 -20.61
CA HIS A 51 -1.87 -4.45 -19.66
C HIS A 51 -1.45 -2.98 -19.85
N PRO A 52 -1.38 -2.17 -18.78
CA PRO A 52 -0.98 -0.78 -18.89
C PRO A 52 0.47 -0.64 -19.36
N ILE A 53 0.71 0.38 -20.16
CA ILE A 53 2.07 0.79 -20.52
C ILE A 53 2.57 1.68 -19.39
N ALA A 54 3.46 1.13 -18.57
CA ALA A 54 4.02 1.81 -17.41
C ALA A 54 5.45 2.29 -17.64
N SER A 55 5.90 3.24 -16.82
CA SER A 55 7.27 3.76 -16.82
C SER A 55 8.10 3.23 -15.63
N GLY A 56 7.56 2.31 -14.88
CA GLY A 56 8.22 1.72 -13.71
C GLY A 56 9.23 0.62 -14.05
N PRO A 57 9.94 0.11 -13.02
CA PRO A 57 10.97 -0.91 -13.20
C PRO A 57 10.43 -2.31 -13.53
N TYR A 58 9.12 -2.52 -13.37
CA TYR A 58 8.46 -3.79 -13.66
C TYR A 58 7.32 -3.60 -14.63
N ARG A 59 7.09 -4.61 -15.44
CA ARG A 59 5.93 -4.76 -16.34
C ARG A 59 5.06 -5.91 -15.85
N ILE A 60 3.77 -5.85 -16.11
CA ILE A 60 2.89 -6.99 -15.91
C ILE A 60 3.30 -8.07 -16.90
N GLY A 61 3.68 -9.24 -16.39
CA GLY A 61 4.03 -10.41 -17.19
C GLY A 61 2.81 -11.31 -17.40
N ARG A 62 2.44 -12.06 -16.37
CA ARG A 62 1.30 -12.98 -16.39
C ARG A 62 0.25 -12.53 -15.39
N VAL A 63 -1.02 -12.65 -15.78
CA VAL A 63 -2.17 -12.49 -14.89
C VAL A 63 -3.00 -13.76 -14.95
N ASP A 64 -3.21 -14.38 -13.80
CA ASP A 64 -4.18 -15.45 -13.60
C ASP A 64 -5.24 -14.91 -12.65
N PHE A 65 -6.39 -14.51 -13.21
CA PHE A 65 -7.41 -13.78 -12.47
C PHE A 65 -7.90 -14.58 -11.25
N GLY A 66 -7.89 -13.91 -10.09
CA GLY A 66 -8.29 -14.50 -8.82
C GLY A 66 -7.22 -15.41 -8.19
N ARG A 67 -6.08 -15.61 -8.82
CA ARG A 67 -5.02 -16.50 -8.34
C ARG A 67 -3.66 -15.81 -8.16
N ASP A 68 -3.08 -15.29 -9.23
CA ASP A 68 -1.79 -14.62 -9.14
C ASP A 68 -1.57 -13.55 -10.20
N ILE A 69 -0.66 -12.61 -9.89
CA ILE A 69 -0.12 -11.63 -10.83
C ILE A 69 1.40 -11.71 -10.74
N THR A 70 2.06 -11.92 -11.88
CA THR A 70 3.51 -11.89 -11.98
C THR A 70 3.98 -10.63 -12.68
N TYR A 71 4.86 -9.90 -12.00
CA TYR A 71 5.58 -8.77 -12.55
C TYR A 71 6.96 -9.22 -13.00
N GLN A 72 7.39 -8.73 -14.16
CA GLN A 72 8.70 -9.01 -14.74
C GLN A 72 9.51 -7.73 -14.79
N ARG A 73 10.77 -7.78 -14.35
CA ARG A 73 11.67 -6.64 -14.38
C ARG A 73 11.91 -6.18 -15.81
N ASP A 74 11.87 -4.86 -16.03
CA ASP A 74 12.26 -4.25 -17.30
C ASP A 74 13.78 -4.04 -17.31
N PRO A 75 14.53 -4.78 -18.15
CA PRO A 75 15.97 -4.60 -18.24
C PRO A 75 16.37 -3.22 -18.80
N ASN A 76 15.44 -2.56 -19.49
CA ASN A 76 15.61 -1.23 -20.09
C ASN A 76 14.98 -0.12 -19.24
N TYR A 77 14.73 -0.38 -17.95
CA TYR A 77 14.18 0.65 -17.09
C TYR A 77 15.05 1.92 -17.08
N TRP A 78 14.49 3.04 -17.49
CA TRP A 78 15.17 4.32 -17.65
C TRP A 78 15.83 4.85 -16.38
N GLY A 79 15.28 4.51 -15.21
CA GLY A 79 15.73 5.02 -13.92
C GLY A 79 16.73 4.11 -13.19
N ARG A 80 17.19 3.01 -13.78
CA ARG A 80 18.03 2.01 -13.09
C ARG A 80 19.35 2.57 -12.56
N ASP A 81 19.93 3.54 -13.26
CA ASP A 81 21.25 4.12 -12.96
C ASP A 81 21.13 5.44 -12.16
N LEU A 82 19.93 5.85 -11.76
CA LEU A 82 19.72 7.00 -10.88
C LEU A 82 20.20 6.68 -9.46
N ASN A 83 20.93 7.58 -8.82
CA ASN A 83 21.47 7.39 -7.46
C ASN A 83 20.43 6.91 -6.45
N VAL A 84 19.21 7.41 -6.56
CA VAL A 84 18.08 7.02 -5.69
C VAL A 84 17.49 5.63 -6.01
N ARG A 85 17.96 4.98 -7.07
CA ARG A 85 17.44 3.67 -7.53
C ARG A 85 18.50 2.58 -7.56
N VAL A 86 19.78 2.93 -7.49
CA VAL A 86 20.87 1.97 -7.44
C VAL A 86 20.68 1.04 -6.24
N GLY A 87 20.76 -0.28 -6.47
CA GLY A 87 20.54 -1.31 -5.44
C GLY A 87 19.07 -1.67 -5.18
N GLN A 88 18.12 -1.09 -5.95
CA GLN A 88 16.70 -1.44 -5.88
C GLN A 88 16.29 -2.34 -7.05
N PHE A 89 15.09 -2.93 -6.96
CA PHE A 89 14.47 -3.74 -8.03
C PHE A 89 15.33 -4.93 -8.47
N ASN A 90 15.87 -5.67 -7.50
CA ASN A 90 16.85 -6.73 -7.71
C ASN A 90 16.26 -8.04 -8.26
N PHE A 91 14.96 -8.29 -8.07
CA PHE A 91 14.32 -9.51 -8.50
C PHE A 91 13.92 -9.43 -9.99
N ASP A 92 14.17 -10.50 -10.75
CA ASP A 92 13.73 -10.58 -12.15
C ASP A 92 12.23 -10.75 -12.29
N ARG A 93 11.61 -11.42 -11.31
CA ARG A 93 10.17 -11.64 -11.23
C ARG A 93 9.68 -11.46 -9.79
N VAL A 94 8.53 -10.84 -9.66
CA VAL A 94 7.79 -10.70 -8.40
C VAL A 94 6.37 -11.20 -8.65
N THR A 95 5.96 -12.25 -7.95
CA THR A 95 4.63 -12.82 -8.09
C THR A 95 3.83 -12.56 -6.81
N TYR A 96 2.69 -11.91 -6.97
CA TYR A 96 1.70 -11.79 -5.90
C TYR A 96 0.68 -12.89 -6.03
N ARG A 97 0.59 -13.74 -5.01
CA ARG A 97 -0.40 -14.82 -4.93
C ARG A 97 -1.57 -14.38 -4.07
N MET A 98 -2.77 -14.63 -4.54
CA MET A 98 -4.01 -14.30 -3.85
C MET A 98 -4.55 -15.52 -3.12
N TYR A 99 -5.04 -15.31 -1.91
CA TYR A 99 -5.69 -16.31 -1.08
C TYR A 99 -7.05 -15.78 -0.63
N THR A 100 -7.96 -16.68 -0.31
CA THR A 100 -9.31 -16.33 0.14
C THR A 100 -9.32 -15.62 1.50
N ASP A 101 -8.32 -15.94 2.35
CA ASP A 101 -8.19 -15.35 3.68
C ASP A 101 -6.74 -15.47 4.20
N ASN A 102 -6.47 -14.83 5.33
CA ASN A 102 -5.15 -14.80 5.95
C ASN A 102 -4.70 -16.17 6.48
N VAL A 103 -5.63 -17.05 6.85
CA VAL A 103 -5.28 -18.39 7.36
C VAL A 103 -4.73 -19.24 6.20
N ALA A 104 -5.45 -19.24 5.07
CA ALA A 104 -5.00 -19.93 3.86
C ALA A 104 -3.66 -19.38 3.36
N ALA A 105 -3.47 -18.05 3.38
CA ALA A 105 -2.21 -17.43 3.01
C ALA A 105 -1.06 -17.89 3.93
N PHE A 106 -1.30 -17.93 5.23
CA PHE A 106 -0.28 -18.36 6.19
C PHE A 106 0.08 -19.85 6.05
N GLU A 107 -0.89 -20.71 5.80
CA GLU A 107 -0.61 -22.13 5.52
C GLU A 107 0.17 -22.30 4.21
N GLY A 108 -0.16 -21.55 3.15
CA GLY A 108 0.62 -21.51 1.91
C GLY A 108 2.06 -21.06 2.13
N PHE A 109 2.28 -20.04 2.97
CA PHE A 109 3.61 -19.61 3.35
C PHE A 109 4.39 -20.73 4.05
N LYS A 110 3.81 -21.40 5.03
CA LYS A 110 4.44 -22.53 5.71
C LYS A 110 4.72 -23.73 4.76
N ALA A 111 3.89 -23.87 3.75
CA ALA A 111 4.09 -24.88 2.70
C ALA A 111 5.19 -24.51 1.70
N GLY A 112 5.72 -23.26 1.75
CA GLY A 112 6.73 -22.77 0.82
C GLY A 112 6.16 -22.38 -0.56
N GLU A 113 4.89 -22.05 -0.63
CA GLU A 113 4.26 -21.65 -1.90
C GLU A 113 4.68 -20.25 -2.36
N PHE A 114 5.20 -19.43 -1.44
CA PHE A 114 5.78 -18.11 -1.70
C PHE A 114 6.77 -17.72 -0.58
N ASP A 115 7.61 -16.72 -0.84
CA ASP A 115 8.83 -16.45 -0.08
C ASP A 115 8.66 -15.40 1.02
N PHE A 116 7.65 -14.53 0.93
CA PHE A 116 7.52 -13.38 1.82
C PHE A 116 6.07 -13.07 2.17
N ILE A 117 5.80 -12.83 3.45
CA ILE A 117 4.50 -12.38 3.98
C ILE A 117 4.69 -11.27 5.00
N GLU A 118 3.92 -10.20 4.88
CA GLU A 118 3.80 -9.19 5.92
C GLU A 118 2.67 -9.53 6.88
N SER A 119 2.92 -9.46 8.18
CA SER A 119 1.92 -9.72 9.21
C SER A 119 1.57 -8.44 9.96
N TYR A 120 0.30 -8.05 9.91
CA TYR A 120 -0.25 -6.89 10.61
C TYR A 120 -1.14 -7.28 11.78
N ILE A 121 -1.35 -8.58 12.02
CA ILE A 121 -2.25 -9.11 13.04
C ILE A 121 -1.41 -9.57 14.23
N SER A 122 -1.48 -8.83 15.34
CA SER A 122 -0.70 -9.09 16.55
C SER A 122 -0.90 -10.52 17.10
N LYS A 123 -2.13 -11.02 17.10
CA LYS A 123 -2.47 -12.38 17.51
C LYS A 123 -1.72 -13.42 16.68
N ASP A 124 -1.72 -13.26 15.35
CA ASP A 124 -1.08 -14.22 14.45
C ASP A 124 0.43 -14.14 14.59
N TRP A 125 0.98 -12.92 14.64
CA TRP A 125 2.40 -12.69 14.88
C TRP A 125 2.92 -13.40 16.12
N VAL A 126 2.19 -13.33 17.23
CA VAL A 126 2.64 -13.92 18.49
C VAL A 126 2.34 -15.42 18.56
N ARG A 127 1.21 -15.88 18.02
CA ARG A 127 0.74 -17.25 18.23
C ARG A 127 1.08 -18.21 17.11
N GLN A 128 1.11 -17.75 15.86
CA GLN A 128 1.20 -18.63 14.71
C GLN A 128 2.62 -18.73 14.14
N TYR A 129 3.39 -17.63 14.15
CA TYR A 129 4.74 -17.59 13.59
C TYR A 129 5.76 -18.26 14.54
N LYS A 130 5.63 -19.57 14.71
CA LYS A 130 6.46 -20.43 15.58
C LYS A 130 6.39 -21.89 15.13
N GLY A 131 7.27 -22.74 15.68
CA GLY A 131 7.33 -24.17 15.42
C GLY A 131 8.57 -24.58 14.64
N LYS A 132 8.69 -25.85 14.30
CA LYS A 132 9.93 -26.46 13.80
C LYS A 132 10.61 -25.71 12.65
N LYS A 133 9.85 -25.21 11.68
CA LYS A 133 10.42 -24.47 10.54
C LYS A 133 10.98 -23.10 10.94
N PHE A 134 10.37 -22.44 11.92
CA PHE A 134 10.91 -21.20 12.49
C PHE A 134 12.10 -21.46 13.41
N ASP A 135 12.03 -22.51 14.18
CA ASP A 135 13.11 -22.90 15.12
C ASP A 135 14.37 -23.35 14.38
N SER A 136 14.21 -24.01 13.22
CA SER A 136 15.30 -24.43 12.34
C SER A 136 15.89 -23.32 11.47
N GLY A 137 15.21 -22.16 11.38
CA GLY A 137 15.60 -21.09 10.47
C GLY A 137 15.18 -21.29 9.00
N GLU A 138 14.42 -22.34 8.68
CA GLU A 138 13.81 -22.51 7.36
C GLU A 138 12.84 -21.36 7.04
N LEU A 139 12.07 -20.93 8.03
CA LEU A 139 11.25 -19.72 7.99
C LEU A 139 11.78 -18.69 8.97
N ILE A 140 11.99 -17.48 8.51
CA ILE A 140 12.52 -16.39 9.32
C ILE A 140 11.38 -15.46 9.73
N LYS A 141 11.22 -15.25 11.03
CA LYS A 141 10.34 -14.24 11.61
C LYS A 141 11.16 -13.04 12.03
N GLN A 142 10.93 -11.89 11.39
CA GLN A 142 11.75 -10.71 11.63
C GLN A 142 10.90 -9.47 11.81
N HIS A 143 11.18 -8.67 12.85
CA HIS A 143 10.68 -7.32 12.98
C HIS A 143 11.69 -6.36 12.31
N LEU A 144 11.22 -5.62 11.31
CA LEU A 144 12.02 -4.70 10.52
C LEU A 144 11.68 -3.25 10.95
N PRO A 145 12.44 -2.64 11.87
CA PRO A 145 12.22 -1.26 12.27
C PRO A 145 12.50 -0.31 11.09
N HIS A 146 11.66 0.68 10.92
CA HIS A 146 11.83 1.70 9.90
C HIS A 146 11.44 3.08 10.45
N ARG A 147 11.80 4.14 9.70
CA ARG A 147 11.49 5.53 10.03
C ARG A 147 10.42 6.15 9.11
N ASN A 148 9.61 5.32 8.48
CA ASN A 148 8.47 5.82 7.73
C ASN A 148 7.47 6.45 8.68
N ALA A 149 6.74 7.46 8.20
CA ALA A 149 5.63 8.04 8.98
C ALA A 149 4.66 6.94 9.40
N ALA A 150 4.29 6.93 10.68
CA ALA A 150 3.30 5.98 11.16
C ALA A 150 1.92 6.34 10.62
N ASN A 151 1.15 5.31 10.28
CA ASN A 151 -0.26 5.50 9.98
C ASN A 151 -1.03 5.80 11.26
N PHE A 152 -2.02 6.70 11.16
CA PHE A 152 -2.92 6.98 12.27
C PHE A 152 -4.09 6.01 12.26
N GLN A 153 -4.33 5.36 13.40
CA GLN A 153 -5.53 4.59 13.67
C GLN A 153 -6.19 5.06 14.96
N GLY A 154 -7.46 5.42 14.89
CA GLY A 154 -8.16 5.96 16.05
C GLY A 154 -9.61 6.31 15.76
N PHE A 155 -10.32 6.76 16.80
CA PHE A 155 -11.68 7.27 16.70
C PHE A 155 -11.65 8.77 16.38
N ILE A 156 -12.23 9.15 15.24
CA ILE A 156 -12.32 10.54 14.81
C ILE A 156 -13.70 11.07 15.15
N PHE A 157 -13.77 12.11 15.99
CA PHE A 157 -15.03 12.75 16.36
C PHE A 157 -15.41 13.82 15.34
N ASN A 158 -16.67 13.78 14.89
CA ASN A 158 -17.22 14.86 14.07
C ASN A 158 -17.49 16.11 14.94
N THR A 159 -16.54 17.01 14.99
CA THR A 159 -16.62 18.23 15.80
C THR A 159 -17.64 19.27 15.31
N ARG A 160 -18.32 19.04 14.16
CA ARG A 160 -19.45 19.85 13.73
C ARG A 160 -20.70 19.60 14.58
N LEU A 161 -20.78 18.44 15.23
CA LEU A 161 -21.86 18.11 16.17
C LEU A 161 -21.59 18.75 17.52
N ASP A 162 -22.63 19.43 18.09
CA ASP A 162 -22.50 20.18 19.34
C ASP A 162 -21.95 19.34 20.49
N LYS A 163 -22.39 18.09 20.61
CA LYS A 163 -21.91 17.15 21.64
C LYS A 163 -20.43 16.86 21.60
N PHE A 164 -19.75 17.11 20.46
CA PHE A 164 -18.32 16.86 20.29
C PHE A 164 -17.48 18.12 20.12
N LYS A 165 -18.07 19.31 20.18
CA LYS A 165 -17.34 20.58 20.10
C LYS A 165 -16.40 20.76 21.30
N ASP A 166 -16.88 20.45 22.50
CA ASP A 166 -16.07 20.58 23.72
C ASP A 166 -14.99 19.50 23.75
N PRO A 167 -13.67 19.88 23.80
CA PRO A 167 -12.58 18.93 23.88
C PRO A 167 -12.61 18.05 25.15
N ARG A 168 -13.24 18.55 26.24
CA ARG A 168 -13.37 17.77 27.49
C ARG A 168 -14.27 16.57 27.30
N VAL A 169 -15.35 16.70 26.50
CA VAL A 169 -16.23 15.57 26.17
C VAL A 169 -15.46 14.51 25.38
N ARG A 170 -14.69 14.92 24.37
CA ARG A 170 -13.88 13.99 23.58
C ARG A 170 -12.84 13.28 24.45
N ARG A 171 -12.19 14.03 25.35
CA ARG A 171 -11.23 13.49 26.31
C ARG A 171 -11.89 12.50 27.27
N ALA A 172 -13.08 12.82 27.81
CA ALA A 172 -13.83 11.94 28.70
C ALA A 172 -14.15 10.61 28.01
N ILE A 173 -14.63 10.65 26.77
CA ILE A 173 -14.85 9.43 25.98
C ILE A 173 -13.55 8.65 25.75
N GLY A 174 -12.45 9.35 25.45
CA GLY A 174 -11.15 8.69 25.30
C GLY A 174 -10.63 8.00 26.56
N LEU A 175 -11.00 8.51 27.75
CA LEU A 175 -10.65 7.92 29.03
C LEU A 175 -11.44 6.64 29.37
N THR A 176 -12.56 6.39 28.70
CA THR A 176 -13.30 5.12 28.85
C THR A 176 -12.60 3.93 28.19
N LEU A 177 -11.61 4.22 27.31
CA LEU A 177 -10.81 3.21 26.63
C LEU A 177 -9.51 2.98 27.42
N ASP A 178 -9.43 1.88 28.15
CA ASP A 178 -8.17 1.45 28.77
C ASP A 178 -7.26 0.83 27.70
N TYR A 179 -6.52 1.70 27.01
CA TYR A 179 -5.61 1.28 25.94
C TYR A 179 -4.51 0.35 26.48
N GLU A 180 -3.97 0.63 27.65
CA GLU A 180 -2.88 -0.14 28.23
C GLU A 180 -3.32 -1.56 28.57
N TRP A 181 -4.52 -1.71 29.12
CA TRP A 181 -5.13 -3.01 29.35
C TRP A 181 -5.37 -3.75 28.02
N MET A 182 -5.97 -3.07 27.03
CA MET A 182 -6.22 -3.66 25.71
C MET A 182 -4.91 -4.08 25.04
N ASN A 183 -3.88 -3.24 25.11
CA ASN A 183 -2.59 -3.56 24.52
C ASN A 183 -2.00 -4.83 25.15
N ARG A 184 -2.02 -4.93 26.48
CA ARG A 184 -1.53 -6.12 27.17
C ARG A 184 -2.36 -7.36 26.88
N GLN A 185 -3.68 -7.26 26.95
CA GLN A 185 -4.57 -8.44 26.90
C GLN A 185 -4.92 -8.89 25.48
N LEU A 186 -5.11 -7.94 24.55
CA LEU A 186 -5.58 -8.24 23.21
C LEU A 186 -4.47 -8.14 22.16
N PHE A 187 -3.50 -7.25 22.36
CA PHE A 187 -2.47 -6.97 21.36
C PHE A 187 -1.06 -7.40 21.80
N TYR A 188 -0.96 -8.17 22.88
CA TYR A 188 0.30 -8.78 23.37
C TYR A 188 1.41 -7.76 23.69
N GLY A 189 1.04 -6.51 24.00
CA GLY A 189 1.98 -5.46 24.34
C GLY A 189 2.83 -4.93 23.17
N ILE A 190 2.49 -5.26 21.93
CA ILE A 190 3.33 -4.92 20.76
C ILE A 190 2.98 -3.60 20.09
N TYR A 191 1.89 -2.96 20.48
CA TYR A 191 1.52 -1.66 19.93
C TYR A 191 1.92 -0.51 20.85
N THR A 192 2.10 0.66 20.25
CA THR A 192 2.34 1.92 20.97
C THR A 192 1.14 2.84 20.78
N ARG A 193 0.67 3.45 21.87
CA ARG A 193 -0.39 4.44 21.81
C ARG A 193 0.14 5.72 21.15
N LEU A 194 -0.52 6.15 20.10
CA LEU A 194 -0.21 7.42 19.47
C LEU A 194 -0.77 8.57 20.32
N SER A 195 0.03 9.59 20.55
CA SER A 195 -0.38 10.82 21.26
C SER A 195 -0.73 11.96 20.31
N SER A 196 -0.35 11.84 19.05
CA SER A 196 -0.56 12.85 18.02
C SER A 196 -0.84 12.18 16.68
N TYR A 197 -1.51 12.91 15.79
CA TYR A 197 -1.63 12.53 14.37
C TYR A 197 -0.27 12.59 13.66
N PHE A 198 0.58 13.50 14.09
CA PHE A 198 1.93 13.68 13.57
C PHE A 198 2.91 12.94 14.48
N THR A 199 3.52 11.90 13.96
CA THR A 199 4.49 11.07 14.69
C THR A 199 5.77 10.92 13.88
#